data_8f7f1d656180194cc90be8ee985e07c1
#
_entry.id   8f7f1d656180194cc90be8ee985e07c1
#
_cell.length_a   1.000
_cell.length_b   1.000
_cell.length_c   1.000
_cell.angle_alpha   90.00
_cell.angle_beta   90.00
_cell.angle_gamma   90.00
#
_symmetry.space_group_name_H-M   'P 1'
#
loop_
_entity.id
_entity.type
_entity.pdbx_description
1 polymer ?
#
loop_
_entity_poly.entity_id
_entity_poly.type
_entity_poly.pdbx_seq_one_letter_code
_entity_poly.pdbx_strand_id
1 'polypeptide(L)'
;MEQRSNTKKIILIISVVVFAILIGIFYYRYYFVFGDGVKAGTMNYFVRKGYLFKTYEGRLIQSGIRAPTQGTIQSNEFMFSVTDKHVADVLNKNAGAYLEVHYKEYLHTLPWRGVSNFVVDSVISARPVNPMQP
;
A
#
# COMPACT_ATOMS: atom_id res chain seq x y z
N MET A 1 21.93 50.53 -2.39
CA MET A 1 20.78 49.98 -1.65
C MET A 1 19.80 49.16 -2.49
N GLU A 2 19.68 49.45 -3.77
CA GLU A 2 18.78 48.66 -4.65
C GLU A 2 19.30 47.23 -4.92
N GLN A 3 20.59 47.04 -4.92
CA GLN A 3 21.18 45.68 -5.14
C GLN A 3 20.85 44.67 -4.05
N ARG A 4 20.69 45.13 -2.81
CA ARG A 4 20.36 44.25 -1.68
C ARG A 4 18.92 43.72 -1.75
N SER A 5 18.01 44.50 -2.30
CA SER A 5 16.62 44.12 -2.48
C SER A 5 16.46 43.05 -3.59
N ASN A 6 17.22 43.19 -4.67
CA ASN A 6 17.18 42.28 -5.79
C ASN A 6 17.79 40.94 -5.43
N THR A 7 18.88 40.91 -4.64
CA THR A 7 19.50 39.69 -4.18
C THR A 7 18.54 38.87 -3.31
N LYS A 8 17.82 39.55 -2.41
CA LYS A 8 16.81 38.87 -1.56
C LYS A 8 15.68 38.27 -2.39
N LYS A 9 15.21 39.00 -3.40
CA LYS A 9 14.18 38.50 -4.33
C LYS A 9 14.66 37.31 -5.12
N ILE A 10 15.91 37.34 -5.61
CA ILE A 10 16.50 36.24 -6.36
C ILE A 10 16.63 35.00 -5.47
N ILE A 11 17.11 35.16 -4.24
CA ILE A 11 17.23 34.07 -3.27
C ILE A 11 15.87 33.49 -2.97
N LEU A 12 14.85 34.32 -2.78
CA LEU A 12 13.49 33.88 -2.54
C LEU A 12 12.96 33.06 -3.71
N ILE A 13 13.15 33.53 -4.95
CA ILE A 13 12.69 32.84 -6.15
C ILE A 13 13.39 31.49 -6.28
N ILE A 14 14.71 31.45 -6.08
CA ILE A 14 15.48 30.21 -6.14
C ILE A 14 14.99 29.22 -5.06
N SER A 15 14.75 29.71 -3.84
CA SER A 15 14.24 28.90 -2.74
C SER A 15 12.87 28.27 -3.08
N VAL A 16 11.97 29.05 -3.66
CA VAL A 16 10.65 28.58 -4.06
C VAL A 16 10.75 27.53 -5.16
N VAL A 17 11.64 27.75 -6.15
CA VAL A 17 11.84 26.79 -7.24
C VAL A 17 12.43 25.49 -6.71
N VAL A 18 13.44 25.55 -5.86
CA VAL A 18 14.04 24.37 -5.24
C VAL A 18 13.01 23.61 -4.42
N PHE A 19 12.22 24.30 -3.64
CA PHE A 19 11.17 23.70 -2.82
C PHE A 19 10.11 23.00 -3.68
N ALA A 20 9.71 23.64 -4.78
CA ALA A 20 8.76 23.05 -5.73
C ALA A 20 9.33 21.77 -6.38
N ILE A 21 10.60 21.77 -6.73
CA ILE A 21 11.28 20.59 -7.28
C ILE A 21 11.31 19.46 -6.25
N LEU A 22 11.63 19.78 -4.99
CA LEU A 22 11.66 18.79 -3.91
C LEU A 22 10.28 18.18 -3.67
N ILE A 23 9.22 18.99 -3.70
CA ILE A 23 7.84 18.51 -3.58
C ILE A 23 7.51 17.58 -4.76
N GLY A 24 7.89 17.95 -5.97
CA GLY A 24 7.66 17.14 -7.15
C GLY A 24 8.36 15.78 -7.08
N ILE A 25 9.60 15.77 -6.63
CA ILE A 25 10.37 14.52 -6.43
C ILE A 25 9.72 13.67 -5.34
N PHE A 26 9.32 14.29 -4.23
CA PHE A 26 8.65 13.60 -3.13
C PHE A 26 7.34 12.96 -3.59
N TYR A 27 6.52 13.72 -4.32
CA TYR A 27 5.27 13.21 -4.84
C TYR A 27 5.49 12.03 -5.77
N TYR A 28 6.41 12.14 -6.73
CA TYR A 28 6.72 11.07 -7.66
C TYR A 28 7.20 9.82 -6.91
N ARG A 29 8.09 10.00 -5.95
CA ARG A 29 8.71 8.87 -5.24
C ARG A 29 7.71 8.11 -4.35
N TYR A 30 6.77 8.82 -3.72
CA TYR A 30 5.89 8.22 -2.70
C TYR A 30 4.45 8.05 -3.15
N TYR A 31 3.96 8.85 -4.07
CA TYR A 31 2.57 8.82 -4.50
C TYR A 31 2.36 8.33 -5.92
N PHE A 32 3.43 8.14 -6.68
CA PHE A 32 3.31 7.60 -8.02
C PHE A 32 2.90 6.14 -7.94
N VAL A 33 1.82 5.79 -8.62
CA VAL A 33 1.35 4.41 -8.71
C VAL A 33 2.17 3.71 -9.79
N PHE A 34 3.09 2.85 -9.36
CA PHE A 34 3.96 2.09 -10.25
C PHE A 34 3.19 1.03 -11.00
N GLY A 35 2.22 0.40 -10.35
CA GLY A 35 1.38 -0.62 -10.95
C GLY A 35 0.12 -0.82 -10.16
N ASP A 36 -0.81 -1.56 -10.75
CA ASP A 36 -2.04 -1.96 -10.08
C ASP A 36 -2.47 -3.33 -10.60
N GLY A 37 -3.33 -3.98 -9.87
CA GLY A 37 -3.79 -5.30 -10.25
C GLY A 37 -4.78 -5.88 -9.28
N VAL A 38 -5.11 -7.13 -9.51
CA VAL A 38 -6.06 -7.89 -8.69
C VAL A 38 -5.34 -9.11 -8.16
N LYS A 39 -5.50 -9.38 -6.88
CA LYS A 39 -5.02 -10.61 -6.25
C LYS A 39 -6.15 -11.28 -5.47
N ALA A 40 -6.10 -12.59 -5.44
CA ALA A 40 -7.07 -13.40 -4.73
C ALA A 40 -6.37 -14.34 -3.76
N GLY A 41 -6.99 -14.58 -2.64
CA GLY A 41 -6.46 -15.49 -1.64
C GLY A 41 -7.32 -15.52 -0.39
N THR A 42 -6.94 -16.40 0.53
CA THR A 42 -7.58 -16.47 1.85
C THR A 42 -6.91 -15.48 2.78
N MET A 43 -7.69 -14.65 3.43
CA MET A 43 -7.14 -13.66 4.37
C MET A 43 -6.69 -14.35 5.65
N ASN A 44 -5.39 -14.30 5.89
CA ASN A 44 -4.78 -14.90 7.07
C ASN A 44 -5.02 -14.05 8.31
N TYR A 45 -4.73 -12.75 8.19
CA TYR A 45 -5.00 -11.80 9.26
C TYR A 45 -5.24 -10.42 8.68
N PHE A 46 -5.89 -9.58 9.48
CA PHE A 46 -6.05 -8.16 9.20
C PHE A 46 -5.95 -7.43 10.53
N VAL A 47 -4.95 -6.56 10.68
CA VAL A 47 -4.64 -5.91 11.94
C VAL A 47 -4.40 -4.42 11.74
N ARG A 48 -4.56 -3.67 12.82
CA ARG A 48 -4.18 -2.26 12.87
C ARG A 48 -3.02 -2.12 13.85
N LYS A 49 -1.88 -1.65 13.36
CA LYS A 49 -0.66 -1.57 14.16
C LYS A 49 0.18 -0.34 13.80
N GLY A 50 1.03 0.08 14.71
CA GLY A 50 1.95 1.18 14.51
C GLY A 50 2.26 1.89 15.82
N TYR A 51 3.40 2.54 15.87
CA TYR A 51 3.81 3.29 17.04
C TYR A 51 3.23 4.70 17.08
N LEU A 52 3.57 5.52 16.11
CA LEU A 52 3.07 6.89 15.94
C LEU A 52 1.85 6.93 15.05
N PHE A 53 1.95 6.28 13.90
CA PHE A 53 0.85 6.19 12.93
C PHE A 53 0.38 4.76 12.88
N LYS A 54 -0.88 4.53 13.21
CA LYS A 54 -1.48 3.20 13.12
C LYS A 54 -2.01 3.00 11.71
N THR A 55 -1.59 1.90 11.09
CA THR A 55 -1.99 1.54 9.73
C THR A 55 -2.62 0.17 9.73
N TYR A 56 -3.52 -0.05 8.77
CA TYR A 56 -4.15 -1.35 8.57
C TYR A 56 -3.27 -2.21 7.71
N GLU A 57 -2.94 -3.39 8.22
CA GLU A 57 -2.06 -4.35 7.54
C GLU A 57 -2.74 -5.70 7.46
N GLY A 58 -2.65 -6.34 6.29
CA GLY A 58 -3.26 -7.63 6.08
C GLY A 58 -2.35 -8.56 5.29
N ARG A 59 -2.72 -9.82 5.29
CA ARG A 59 -2.02 -10.85 4.53
C ARG A 59 -3.02 -11.79 3.89
N LEU A 60 -2.89 -11.98 2.57
CA LEU A 60 -3.60 -13.00 1.83
C LEU A 60 -2.66 -14.16 1.54
N ILE A 61 -3.16 -15.37 1.71
CA ILE A 61 -2.45 -16.56 1.29
C ILE A 61 -3.07 -17.01 -0.02
N GLN A 62 -2.27 -16.98 -1.07
CA GLN A 62 -2.68 -17.42 -2.40
C GLN A 62 -2.57 -18.92 -2.47
N SER A 63 -3.71 -19.58 -2.64
CA SER A 63 -3.76 -21.01 -2.83
C SER A 63 -3.77 -21.37 -4.31
N GLY A 64 -3.23 -22.53 -4.67
CA GLY A 64 -3.33 -23.08 -6.01
C GLY A 64 -2.16 -22.80 -6.93
N ILE A 65 -1.15 -22.07 -6.50
CA ILE A 65 0.06 -21.91 -7.29
C ILE A 65 1.02 -23.03 -6.90
N ARG A 66 1.26 -23.93 -7.85
CA ARG A 66 2.25 -24.98 -7.65
C ARG A 66 3.65 -24.41 -7.79
N ALA A 67 4.47 -24.60 -6.77
CA ALA A 67 5.87 -24.27 -6.88
C ALA A 67 6.48 -25.09 -8.02
N PRO A 68 7.18 -24.46 -8.97
CA PRO A 68 7.75 -25.20 -10.11
C PRO A 68 8.90 -26.11 -9.71
N THR A 69 9.40 -26.03 -8.49
CA THR A 69 10.48 -26.86 -7.99
C THR A 69 10.03 -27.60 -6.74
N GLN A 70 10.16 -28.93 -6.78
CA GLN A 70 9.91 -29.77 -5.61
C GLN A 70 10.88 -29.39 -4.49
N GLY A 71 10.36 -29.14 -3.30
CA GLY A 71 11.16 -28.90 -2.11
C GLY A 71 11.28 -27.45 -1.66
N THR A 72 10.80 -26.50 -2.44
CA THR A 72 10.69 -25.11 -1.99
C THR A 72 9.26 -24.83 -1.55
N ILE A 73 9.09 -24.65 -0.25
CA ILE A 73 7.85 -24.11 0.28
C ILE A 73 7.87 -22.61 -0.04
N GLN A 74 7.40 -22.27 -1.21
CA GLN A 74 7.11 -20.87 -1.49
C GLN A 74 5.74 -20.55 -0.93
N SER A 75 5.73 -19.87 0.20
CA SER A 75 4.51 -19.28 0.70
C SER A 75 4.14 -18.15 -0.26
N ASN A 76 3.10 -18.34 -1.02
CA ASN A 76 2.55 -17.29 -1.88
C ASN A 76 1.73 -16.35 -1.02
N GLU A 77 2.42 -15.59 -0.19
CA GLU A 77 1.81 -14.61 0.69
C GLU A 77 1.82 -13.25 0.03
N PHE A 78 0.69 -12.59 0.10
CA PHE A 78 0.55 -11.21 -0.34
C PHE A 78 0.29 -10.34 0.88
N MET A 79 1.28 -9.54 1.24
CA MET A 79 1.17 -8.56 2.32
C MET A 79 0.75 -7.22 1.74
N PHE A 80 -0.24 -6.60 2.36
CA PHE A 80 -0.79 -5.34 1.88
C PHE A 80 -1.14 -4.42 3.02
N SER A 81 -1.18 -3.13 2.71
CA SER A 81 -1.67 -2.08 3.59
C SER A 81 -3.01 -1.55 3.08
N VAL A 82 -3.79 -0.94 3.96
CA VAL A 82 -5.07 -0.33 3.61
C VAL A 82 -5.12 1.07 4.20
N THR A 83 -5.47 2.05 3.37
CA THR A 83 -5.63 3.44 3.80
C THR A 83 -7.10 3.84 3.92
N ASP A 84 -7.98 3.22 3.16
CA ASP A 84 -9.40 3.54 3.14
C ASP A 84 -10.11 2.81 4.30
N LYS A 85 -10.76 3.59 5.15
CA LYS A 85 -11.46 3.05 6.32
C LYS A 85 -12.63 2.15 5.91
N HIS A 86 -13.31 2.46 4.83
CA HIS A 86 -14.42 1.63 4.33
C HIS A 86 -13.93 0.24 3.92
N VAL A 87 -12.81 0.20 3.19
CA VAL A 87 -12.17 -1.07 2.81
C VAL A 87 -11.71 -1.82 4.05
N ALA A 88 -11.14 -1.12 5.02
CA ALA A 88 -10.71 -1.72 6.28
C ALA A 88 -11.89 -2.35 7.05
N ASP A 89 -13.04 -1.70 7.08
CA ASP A 89 -14.24 -2.22 7.74
C ASP A 89 -14.73 -3.51 7.06
N VAL A 90 -14.71 -3.55 5.73
CA VAL A 90 -15.06 -4.76 4.97
C VAL A 90 -14.11 -5.90 5.30
N LEU A 91 -12.81 -5.62 5.33
CA LEU A 91 -11.79 -6.64 5.62
C LEU A 91 -11.87 -7.14 7.05
N ASN A 92 -12.15 -6.26 8.02
CA ASN A 92 -12.33 -6.66 9.41
C ASN A 92 -13.45 -7.67 9.61
N LYS A 93 -14.49 -7.60 8.79
CA LYS A 93 -15.65 -8.50 8.86
C LYS A 93 -15.42 -9.82 8.14
N ASN A 94 -14.36 -9.93 7.37
CA ASN A 94 -14.12 -11.07 6.49
C ASN A 94 -12.79 -11.78 6.78
N ALA A 95 -12.33 -11.75 8.03
CA ALA A 95 -11.13 -12.48 8.43
C ALA A 95 -11.31 -13.98 8.17
N GLY A 96 -10.34 -14.59 7.54
CA GLY A 96 -10.40 -16.00 7.15
C GLY A 96 -11.17 -16.29 5.88
N ALA A 97 -11.79 -15.29 5.26
CA ALA A 97 -12.55 -15.45 4.03
C ALA A 97 -11.63 -15.47 2.80
N TYR A 98 -12.15 -16.05 1.72
CA TYR A 98 -11.51 -15.95 0.42
C TYR A 98 -11.88 -14.61 -0.21
N LEU A 99 -10.87 -13.83 -0.56
CA LEU A 99 -11.06 -12.46 -1.05
C LEU A 99 -10.42 -12.27 -2.41
N GLU A 100 -11.08 -11.46 -3.24
CA GLU A 100 -10.47 -10.84 -4.41
C GLU A 100 -10.36 -9.36 -4.15
N VAL A 101 -9.17 -8.82 -4.24
CA VAL A 101 -8.89 -7.42 -3.92
C VAL A 101 -8.16 -6.75 -5.06
N HIS A 102 -8.47 -5.48 -5.26
CA HIS A 102 -7.72 -4.61 -6.15
C HIS A 102 -6.69 -3.84 -5.33
N TYR A 103 -5.46 -3.77 -5.84
CA TYR A 103 -4.38 -3.10 -5.14
C TYR A 103 -3.63 -2.15 -6.06
N LYS A 104 -2.97 -1.19 -5.45
CA LYS A 104 -2.00 -0.30 -6.10
C LYS A 104 -0.62 -0.55 -5.52
N GLU A 105 0.38 -0.55 -6.38
CA GLU A 105 1.78 -0.68 -5.97
C GLU A 105 2.47 0.67 -6.05
N TYR A 106 3.11 1.07 -4.96
CA TYR A 106 3.89 2.30 -4.87
C TYR A 106 5.38 1.97 -4.82
N LEU A 107 6.20 2.94 -5.23
CA LEU A 107 7.65 2.75 -5.22
C LEU A 107 8.22 2.67 -3.81
N HIS A 108 7.68 3.45 -2.89
CA HIS A 108 8.16 3.52 -1.52
C HIS A 108 7.01 3.60 -0.54
N THR A 109 7.26 3.14 0.70
CA THR A 109 6.28 3.21 1.78
C THR A 109 6.31 4.55 2.50
N LEU A 110 5.20 4.90 3.13
CA LEU A 110 5.07 6.07 3.99
C LEU A 110 4.58 5.61 5.38
N PRO A 111 5.07 6.23 6.47
CA PRO A 111 4.68 5.80 7.82
C PRO A 111 3.17 5.88 8.09
N TRP A 112 2.49 6.86 7.49
CA TRP A 112 1.05 7.04 7.68
C TRP A 112 0.19 6.26 6.70
N ARG A 113 0.79 5.72 5.64
CA ARG A 113 0.07 4.95 4.63
C ARG A 113 0.12 3.45 4.90
N GLY A 114 1.26 2.94 5.33
CA GLY A 114 1.40 1.54 5.66
C GLY A 114 2.82 1.03 5.47
N VAL A 115 3.03 -0.20 5.93
CA VAL A 115 4.33 -0.86 5.89
C VAL A 115 4.61 -1.47 4.52
N SER A 116 3.54 -1.84 3.80
CA SER A 116 3.66 -2.48 2.49
C SER A 116 3.62 -1.45 1.36
N ASN A 117 4.37 -1.73 0.30
CA ASN A 117 4.26 -0.98 -0.96
C ASN A 117 2.94 -1.24 -1.68
N PHE A 118 2.28 -2.34 -1.36
CA PHE A 118 0.99 -2.70 -1.94
C PHE A 118 -0.12 -2.19 -1.04
N VAL A 119 -1.03 -1.40 -1.62
CA VAL A 119 -2.16 -0.83 -0.91
C VAL A 119 -3.44 -1.31 -1.56
N VAL A 120 -4.25 -2.04 -0.80
CA VAL A 120 -5.55 -2.50 -1.27
C VAL A 120 -6.53 -1.33 -1.20
N ASP A 121 -7.10 -0.98 -2.33
CA ASP A 121 -8.03 0.14 -2.46
C ASP A 121 -9.49 -0.29 -2.61
N SER A 122 -9.73 -1.55 -2.94
CA SER A 122 -11.09 -2.07 -3.04
C SER A 122 -11.14 -3.58 -2.87
N VAL A 123 -12.25 -4.07 -2.39
CA VAL A 123 -12.57 -5.50 -2.30
C VAL A 123 -13.57 -5.81 -3.40
N ILE A 124 -13.17 -6.68 -4.35
CA ILE A 124 -14.01 -7.05 -5.49
C ILE A 124 -15.05 -8.06 -5.05
N SER A 125 -14.62 -9.10 -4.33
CA SER A 125 -15.51 -10.11 -3.79
C SER A 125 -14.96 -10.69 -2.49
N ALA A 126 -15.87 -11.16 -1.65
CA ALA A 126 -15.55 -11.83 -0.39
C ALA A 126 -16.46 -13.05 -0.26
N ARG A 127 -15.85 -14.22 -0.04
CA ARG A 127 -16.60 -15.46 0.14
C ARG A 127 -16.16 -16.13 1.44
N PRO A 128 -17.09 -16.49 2.33
CA PRO A 128 -16.71 -17.24 3.51
C PRO A 128 -16.17 -18.61 3.08
N VAL A 129 -15.04 -18.98 3.68
CA VAL A 129 -14.47 -20.31 3.45
C VAL A 129 -15.27 -21.29 4.31
N ASN A 130 -15.96 -22.22 3.65
CA ASN A 130 -16.67 -23.27 4.34
C ASN A 130 -15.69 -24.40 4.65
N PRO A 131 -15.39 -24.68 5.94
CA PRO A 131 -14.44 -25.75 6.27
C PRO A 131 -14.93 -27.15 5.92
N MET A 132 -16.18 -27.28 5.54
CA MET A 132 -16.80 -28.56 5.16
C MET A 132 -16.71 -28.86 3.66
N GLN A 133 -16.22 -27.92 2.86
CA GLN A 133 -16.00 -28.15 1.42
C GLN A 133 -14.53 -28.41 1.17
N PRO A 134 -14.19 -29.56 0.59
CA PRO A 134 -12.79 -29.86 0.23
C PRO A 134 -12.30 -28.99 -0.92
#